data_27ceca296bdd7b44c193ec9a47fceba7
#
_entry.id   27ceca296bdd7b44c193ec9a47fceba7
#
_cell.length_a   1.000
_cell.length_b   1.000
_cell.length_c   1.000
_cell.angle_alpha   90.00
_cell.angle_beta   90.00
_cell.angle_gamma   90.00
#
_symmetry.space_group_name_H-M   'P 1'
#
loop_
_entity.id
_entity.type
_entity.pdbx_description
1 polymer ?
#
loop_
_entity_poly.entity_id
_entity_poly.type
_entity_poly.pdbx_seq_one_letter_code
_entity_poly.pdbx_strand_id
1 'polypeptide(L)'
;MTAVTTASKTRLPLLAAGAAAGAATAAAGYWLCMSPYSQAFGAFPYRGRTRDKVVALTFDDGPNEPYTSQIADFLAERGIRATFFQVGRAVLRSPEVTRRLVADRHTIGCHGFTHEFTNYLGRRTLAQDVRKGQAALATVGLRTALYRPPWLLRTPDLAPVLREHGLTAVSGEFCHALEVFQPRPELIAERVLAKARPGSIVIFHDGFDGRGGNRASTVAAVRIVVGRLESAGYRFATVDEMLGVPAYA
;
A
#
# COMPACT_ATOMS: atom_id res chain seq x y z
N MET A 1 -2.61 -33.72 -59.26
CA MET A 1 -3.58 -32.67 -59.04
C MET A 1 -3.63 -32.39 -57.55
N THR A 2 -3.15 -31.27 -57.22
CA THR A 2 -2.74 -30.82 -55.85
C THR A 2 -3.94 -30.20 -55.14
N ALA A 3 -4.31 -30.77 -53.99
CA ALA A 3 -5.21 -30.15 -53.03
C ALA A 3 -4.37 -29.29 -52.08
N VAL A 4 -4.33 -27.98 -52.32
CA VAL A 4 -3.64 -27.02 -51.46
C VAL A 4 -4.61 -26.44 -50.44
N THR A 5 -4.46 -26.86 -49.24
CA THR A 5 -4.53 -26.17 -47.92
C THR A 5 -5.23 -24.81 -47.91
N THR A 6 -6.52 -24.81 -47.49
CA THR A 6 -7.28 -23.62 -47.08
C THR A 6 -7.40 -23.46 -45.56
N ALA A 7 -6.64 -24.22 -44.76
CA ALA A 7 -6.78 -24.26 -43.30
C ALA A 7 -6.03 -23.15 -42.52
N SER A 8 -5.22 -22.32 -43.18
CA SER A 8 -4.33 -21.34 -42.48
C SER A 8 -4.97 -19.98 -42.23
N LYS A 9 -5.94 -19.53 -43.03
CA LYS A 9 -6.48 -18.16 -42.96
C LYS A 9 -7.53 -17.93 -41.84
N THR A 10 -8.16 -18.97 -41.32
CA THR A 10 -9.19 -18.87 -40.29
C THR A 10 -8.66 -19.02 -38.86
N ARG A 11 -7.43 -19.53 -38.66
CA ARG A 11 -6.86 -19.73 -37.32
C ARG A 11 -6.30 -18.45 -36.70
N LEU A 12 -5.78 -17.55 -37.50
CA LEU A 12 -5.17 -16.29 -37.02
C LEU A 12 -6.19 -15.36 -36.29
N PRO A 13 -7.38 -15.09 -36.85
CA PRO A 13 -8.37 -14.26 -36.17
C PRO A 13 -8.95 -14.92 -34.90
N LEU A 14 -9.06 -16.25 -34.85
CA LEU A 14 -9.52 -16.97 -33.66
C LEU A 14 -8.48 -16.92 -32.55
N LEU A 15 -7.19 -17.05 -32.87
CA LEU A 15 -6.10 -16.91 -31.90
C LEU A 15 -6.01 -15.47 -31.36
N ALA A 16 -6.17 -14.47 -32.24
CA ALA A 16 -6.18 -13.06 -31.84
C ALA A 16 -7.39 -12.74 -30.93
N ALA A 17 -8.58 -13.27 -31.24
CA ALA A 17 -9.76 -13.09 -30.42
C ALA A 17 -9.58 -13.77 -29.03
N GLY A 18 -9.00 -14.98 -29.01
CA GLY A 18 -8.71 -15.67 -27.76
C GLY A 18 -7.70 -14.93 -26.88
N ALA A 19 -6.64 -14.39 -27.49
CA ALA A 19 -5.65 -13.56 -26.80
C ALA A 19 -6.25 -12.27 -26.25
N ALA A 20 -7.11 -11.59 -27.03
CA ALA A 20 -7.81 -10.39 -26.59
C ALA A 20 -8.77 -10.68 -25.42
N ALA A 21 -9.53 -11.77 -25.49
CA ALA A 21 -10.41 -12.19 -24.39
C ALA A 21 -9.61 -12.53 -23.13
N GLY A 22 -8.49 -13.24 -23.26
CA GLY A 22 -7.59 -13.54 -22.14
C GLY A 22 -7.02 -12.28 -21.49
N ALA A 23 -6.56 -11.32 -22.29
CA ALA A 23 -6.06 -10.04 -21.80
C ALA A 23 -7.16 -9.22 -21.09
N ALA A 24 -8.37 -9.18 -21.63
CA ALA A 24 -9.52 -8.51 -21.02
C ALA A 24 -9.88 -9.14 -19.66
N THR A 25 -9.88 -10.47 -19.58
CA THR A 25 -10.14 -11.20 -18.33
C THR A 25 -9.07 -10.90 -17.28
N ALA A 26 -7.80 -10.91 -17.66
CA ALA A 26 -6.69 -10.58 -16.77
C ALA A 26 -6.78 -9.13 -16.27
N ALA A 27 -7.09 -8.18 -17.16
CA ALA A 27 -7.28 -6.78 -16.80
C ALA A 27 -8.46 -6.59 -15.84
N ALA A 28 -9.59 -7.27 -16.08
CA ALA A 28 -10.72 -7.26 -15.18
C ALA A 28 -10.37 -7.85 -13.80
N GLY A 29 -9.67 -8.98 -13.77
CA GLY A 29 -9.19 -9.60 -12.53
C GLY A 29 -8.28 -8.67 -11.75
N TYR A 30 -7.31 -8.04 -12.42
CA TYR A 30 -6.45 -7.04 -11.80
C TYR A 30 -7.26 -5.89 -11.22
N TRP A 31 -8.18 -5.33 -12.00
CA TRP A 31 -9.00 -4.22 -11.56
C TRP A 31 -9.85 -4.58 -10.33
N LEU A 32 -10.50 -5.74 -10.35
CA LEU A 32 -11.31 -6.21 -9.23
C LEU A 32 -10.48 -6.45 -7.95
N CYS A 33 -9.32 -7.10 -8.09
CA CYS A 33 -8.58 -7.61 -6.94
C CYS A 33 -7.46 -6.68 -6.45
N MET A 34 -6.85 -5.86 -7.33
CA MET A 34 -5.63 -5.11 -7.00
C MET A 34 -5.71 -3.61 -7.31
N SER A 35 -6.74 -3.14 -8.02
CA SER A 35 -6.87 -1.69 -8.27
C SER A 35 -7.06 -0.93 -6.95
N PRO A 36 -6.31 0.17 -6.71
CA PRO A 36 -6.51 1.04 -5.55
C PRO A 36 -7.97 1.45 -5.32
N TYR A 37 -8.74 1.55 -6.37
CA TYR A 37 -10.10 2.09 -6.37
C TYR A 37 -11.20 1.03 -6.23
N SER A 38 -10.87 -0.25 -6.34
CA SER A 38 -11.86 -1.32 -6.28
C SER A 38 -12.51 -1.42 -4.90
N GLN A 39 -13.83 -1.57 -4.89
CA GLN A 39 -14.64 -1.82 -3.70
C GLN A 39 -15.43 -3.14 -3.84
N ALA A 40 -15.02 -4.02 -4.76
CA ALA A 40 -15.79 -5.21 -5.14
C ALA A 40 -15.97 -6.20 -3.98
N PHE A 41 -14.99 -6.31 -3.09
CA PHE A 41 -14.98 -7.28 -1.98
C PHE A 41 -15.08 -6.61 -0.59
N GLY A 42 -15.56 -5.36 -0.53
CA GLY A 42 -15.73 -4.64 0.72
C GLY A 42 -15.33 -3.17 0.65
N ALA A 43 -15.42 -2.48 1.78
CA ALA A 43 -15.00 -1.10 1.89
C ALA A 43 -13.48 -1.00 2.06
N PHE A 44 -12.82 -0.38 1.09
CA PHE A 44 -11.38 -0.13 1.06
C PHE A 44 -11.14 1.35 0.77
N PRO A 45 -11.27 2.25 1.75
CA PRO A 45 -11.10 3.67 1.53
C PRO A 45 -9.70 3.98 0.99
N TYR A 46 -9.65 4.69 -0.13
CA TYR A 46 -8.42 5.14 -0.78
C TYR A 46 -8.20 6.65 -0.68
N ARG A 47 -9.17 7.35 -0.08
CA ARG A 47 -9.12 8.79 0.20
C ARG A 47 -10.11 9.18 1.28
N GLY A 48 -9.82 10.24 2.02
CA GLY A 48 -10.74 10.87 2.95
C GLY A 48 -11.84 11.66 2.26
N ARG A 49 -12.95 11.84 2.97
CA ARG A 49 -14.09 12.67 2.53
C ARG A 49 -13.94 14.09 3.09
N THR A 50 -13.06 14.88 2.50
CA THR A 50 -12.83 16.28 2.90
C THR A 50 -12.67 17.18 1.69
N ARG A 51 -12.98 18.47 1.86
CA ARG A 51 -12.67 19.55 0.90
C ARG A 51 -11.44 20.35 1.32
N ASP A 52 -10.97 20.16 2.55
CA ASP A 52 -9.77 20.81 3.06
C ASP A 52 -8.53 20.24 2.37
N LYS A 53 -7.55 21.09 2.13
CA LYS A 53 -6.23 20.68 1.60
C LYS A 53 -5.46 19.89 2.65
N VAL A 54 -5.87 18.64 2.86
CA VAL A 54 -5.23 17.67 3.75
C VAL A 54 -4.91 16.42 2.95
N VAL A 55 -3.72 15.87 3.15
CA VAL A 55 -3.27 14.60 2.57
C VAL A 55 -2.71 13.68 3.66
N ALA A 56 -2.81 12.38 3.48
CA ALA A 56 -2.15 11.39 4.32
C ALA A 56 -0.97 10.78 3.55
N LEU A 57 0.22 10.89 4.12
CA LEU A 57 1.40 10.17 3.64
C LEU A 57 1.41 8.79 4.30
N THR A 58 1.58 7.75 3.51
CA THR A 58 1.64 6.38 4.03
C THR A 58 2.84 5.63 3.46
N PHE A 59 3.42 4.75 4.27
CA PHE A 59 4.62 4.00 3.95
C PHE A 59 4.36 2.52 4.22
N ASP A 60 4.62 1.67 3.23
CA ASP A 60 4.38 0.24 3.29
C ASP A 60 5.71 -0.54 3.36
N ASP A 61 5.68 -1.79 3.82
CA ASP A 61 6.76 -2.77 3.80
C ASP A 61 7.85 -2.63 4.88
N GLY A 62 7.90 -1.52 5.60
CA GLY A 62 8.86 -1.32 6.68
C GLY A 62 8.58 -2.13 7.96
N PRO A 63 9.39 -1.91 9.03
CA PRO A 63 10.52 -1.00 9.08
C PRO A 63 11.74 -1.49 8.30
N ASN A 64 12.50 -0.56 7.72
CA ASN A 64 13.69 -0.83 6.91
C ASN A 64 14.75 0.25 7.10
N GLU A 65 15.76 -0.05 7.88
CA GLU A 65 16.86 0.87 8.13
C GLU A 65 17.87 0.94 6.97
N PRO A 66 18.43 2.15 6.73
CA PRO A 66 18.24 3.41 7.48
C PRO A 66 17.04 4.25 6.96
N TYR A 67 16.28 3.77 5.99
CA TYR A 67 15.33 4.58 5.22
C TYR A 67 14.09 4.97 6.01
N THR A 68 13.56 4.05 6.81
CA THR A 68 12.43 4.36 7.71
C THR A 68 12.79 5.48 8.68
N SER A 69 13.98 5.40 9.30
CA SER A 69 14.47 6.46 10.20
C SER A 69 14.71 7.78 9.48
N GLN A 70 15.28 7.77 8.27
CA GLN A 70 15.49 9.00 7.48
C GLN A 70 14.18 9.70 7.11
N ILE A 71 13.13 8.93 6.83
CA ILE A 71 11.78 9.47 6.59
C ILE A 71 11.22 10.06 7.89
N ALA A 72 11.30 9.31 8.98
CA ALA A 72 10.80 9.75 10.28
C ALA A 72 11.49 11.03 10.77
N ASP A 73 12.83 11.12 10.68
CA ASP A 73 13.61 12.30 11.03
C ASP A 73 13.10 13.53 10.24
N PHE A 74 13.01 13.40 8.92
CA PHE A 74 12.56 14.49 8.07
C PHE A 74 11.12 14.94 8.39
N LEU A 75 10.22 14.02 8.68
CA LEU A 75 8.84 14.33 9.04
C LEU A 75 8.77 15.00 10.42
N ALA A 76 9.57 14.51 11.39
CA ALA A 76 9.65 15.08 12.74
C ALA A 76 10.16 16.53 12.72
N GLU A 77 11.20 16.84 11.92
CA GLU A 77 11.72 18.20 11.72
C GLU A 77 10.64 19.20 11.28
N ARG A 78 9.56 18.72 10.65
CA ARG A 78 8.45 19.52 10.13
C ARG A 78 7.17 19.40 10.94
N GLY A 79 7.17 18.62 12.02
CA GLY A 79 5.98 18.35 12.82
C GLY A 79 4.90 17.57 12.07
N ILE A 80 5.28 16.80 11.03
CA ILE A 80 4.37 16.04 10.19
C ILE A 80 4.22 14.63 10.75
N ARG A 81 2.98 14.18 10.89
CA ARG A 81 2.65 12.79 11.22
C ARG A 81 2.22 12.03 9.97
N ALA A 82 2.56 10.75 9.91
CA ALA A 82 2.25 9.85 8.81
C ALA A 82 1.78 8.49 9.33
N THR A 83 1.37 7.61 8.42
CA THR A 83 0.97 6.24 8.77
C THR A 83 1.92 5.23 8.12
N PHE A 84 2.45 4.30 8.91
CA PHE A 84 3.33 3.23 8.45
C PHE A 84 2.61 1.89 8.54
N PHE A 85 2.37 1.23 7.41
CA PHE A 85 1.83 -0.12 7.35
C PHE A 85 2.98 -1.12 7.35
N GLN A 86 3.22 -1.72 8.51
CA GLN A 86 4.41 -2.51 8.75
C GLN A 86 4.17 -4.01 8.57
N VAL A 87 5.15 -4.69 7.95
CA VAL A 87 5.19 -6.14 7.80
C VAL A 87 5.70 -6.76 9.10
N GLY A 88 4.96 -7.70 9.68
CA GLY A 88 5.24 -8.24 11.01
C GLY A 88 6.66 -8.81 11.17
N ARG A 89 7.21 -9.52 10.17
CA ARG A 89 8.59 -10.02 10.22
C ARG A 89 9.63 -8.88 10.24
N ALA A 90 9.33 -7.73 9.64
CA ALA A 90 10.22 -6.57 9.70
C ALA A 90 10.15 -5.90 11.08
N VAL A 91 8.97 -5.84 11.69
CA VAL A 91 8.79 -5.38 13.08
C VAL A 91 9.60 -6.22 14.04
N LEU A 92 9.57 -7.55 13.91
CA LEU A 92 10.36 -8.45 14.78
C LEU A 92 11.88 -8.29 14.58
N ARG A 93 12.31 -7.88 13.40
CA ARG A 93 13.73 -7.64 13.11
C ARG A 93 14.24 -6.32 13.67
N SER A 94 13.41 -5.27 13.66
CA SER A 94 13.77 -3.91 14.06
C SER A 94 12.68 -3.28 14.94
N PRO A 95 12.39 -3.86 16.12
CA PRO A 95 11.26 -3.42 16.97
C PRO A 95 11.49 -2.01 17.54
N GLU A 96 12.74 -1.58 17.71
CA GLU A 96 13.10 -0.24 18.18
C GLU A 96 12.66 0.86 17.23
N VAL A 97 12.71 0.60 15.90
CA VAL A 97 12.25 1.55 14.88
C VAL A 97 10.74 1.75 15.00
N THR A 98 9.99 0.68 15.17
CA THR A 98 8.53 0.76 15.38
C THR A 98 8.19 1.55 16.65
N ARG A 99 8.89 1.29 17.78
CA ARG A 99 8.68 2.04 19.02
C ARG A 99 8.99 3.53 18.85
N ARG A 100 10.05 3.85 18.12
CA ARG A 100 10.41 5.22 17.78
C ARG A 100 9.30 5.92 16.98
N LEU A 101 8.80 5.30 15.90
CA LEU A 101 7.69 5.86 15.09
C LEU A 101 6.47 6.19 15.95
N VAL A 102 6.14 5.33 16.91
CA VAL A 102 5.05 5.59 17.87
C VAL A 102 5.36 6.76 18.79
N ALA A 103 6.58 6.84 19.32
CA ALA A 103 7.02 7.97 20.17
C ALA A 103 6.94 9.30 19.41
N ASP A 104 7.24 9.29 18.10
CA ASP A 104 7.14 10.43 17.18
C ASP A 104 5.68 10.69 16.71
N ARG A 105 4.70 9.97 17.30
CA ARG A 105 3.25 10.09 17.02
C ARG A 105 2.83 9.74 15.61
N HIS A 106 3.60 8.92 14.91
CA HIS A 106 3.14 8.28 13.69
C HIS A 106 2.13 7.17 14.00
N THR A 107 1.20 6.93 13.10
CA THR A 107 0.26 5.80 13.22
C THR A 107 0.87 4.56 12.60
N ILE A 108 0.74 3.41 13.28
CA ILE A 108 1.20 2.12 12.79
C ILE A 108 0.00 1.26 12.40
N GLY A 109 -0.03 0.81 11.14
CA GLY A 109 -0.96 -0.19 10.63
C GLY A 109 -0.27 -1.53 10.41
N CYS A 110 -1.06 -2.60 10.26
CA CYS A 110 -0.58 -3.93 9.92
C CYS A 110 -0.55 -4.12 8.39
N HIS A 111 0.55 -4.69 7.87
CA HIS A 111 0.71 -5.04 6.45
C HIS A 111 0.94 -6.56 6.25
N GLY A 112 0.24 -7.38 7.05
CA GLY A 112 0.46 -8.82 7.11
C GLY A 112 1.72 -9.19 7.89
N PHE A 113 2.08 -10.48 7.86
CA PHE A 113 3.28 -10.98 8.54
C PHE A 113 4.45 -11.20 7.59
N THR A 114 4.22 -11.84 6.44
CA THR A 114 5.30 -12.24 5.52
C THR A 114 5.32 -11.49 4.20
N HIS A 115 4.24 -10.81 3.82
CA HIS A 115 4.07 -10.21 2.50
C HIS A 115 4.20 -11.27 1.37
N GLU A 116 3.48 -12.40 1.50
CA GLU A 116 3.49 -13.49 0.51
C GLU A 116 2.14 -13.65 -0.15
N PHE A 117 2.12 -13.70 -1.49
CA PHE A 117 0.89 -13.81 -2.28
C PHE A 117 0.07 -15.05 -1.93
N THR A 118 0.75 -16.14 -1.63
CA THR A 118 0.12 -17.43 -1.27
C THR A 118 -0.77 -17.34 -0.04
N ASN A 119 -0.54 -16.40 0.87
CA ASN A 119 -1.39 -16.18 2.04
C ASN A 119 -2.82 -15.80 1.66
N TYR A 120 -3.03 -15.21 0.48
CA TYR A 120 -4.34 -14.75 -0.01
C TYR A 120 -5.10 -15.81 -0.81
N LEU A 121 -4.51 -16.99 -1.06
CA LEU A 121 -5.14 -18.08 -1.81
C LEU A 121 -6.14 -18.90 -0.99
N GLY A 122 -6.25 -18.64 0.32
CA GLY A 122 -7.20 -19.32 1.19
C GLY A 122 -7.46 -18.56 2.50
N ARG A 123 -8.71 -18.65 2.98
CA ARG A 123 -9.15 -17.97 4.21
C ARG A 123 -8.28 -18.31 5.42
N ARG A 124 -7.90 -19.58 5.58
CA ARG A 124 -7.12 -20.06 6.74
C ARG A 124 -5.71 -19.45 6.76
N THR A 125 -5.03 -19.46 5.61
CA THR A 125 -3.68 -18.89 5.46
C THR A 125 -3.69 -17.38 5.65
N LEU A 126 -4.69 -16.69 5.08
CA LEU A 126 -4.91 -15.27 5.27
C LEU A 126 -5.15 -14.91 6.75
N ALA A 127 -6.08 -15.58 7.42
CA ALA A 127 -6.35 -15.34 8.83
C ALA A 127 -5.11 -15.60 9.72
N GLN A 128 -4.31 -16.62 9.38
CA GLN A 128 -3.07 -16.90 10.08
C GLN A 128 -2.02 -15.81 9.88
N ASP A 129 -1.87 -15.28 8.66
CA ASP A 129 -0.92 -14.19 8.36
C ASP A 129 -1.32 -12.88 9.07
N VAL A 130 -2.60 -12.51 9.01
CA VAL A 130 -3.15 -11.35 9.75
C VAL A 130 -2.89 -11.48 11.26
N ARG A 131 -3.22 -12.64 11.86
CA ARG A 131 -2.99 -12.88 13.28
C ARG A 131 -1.52 -12.80 13.66
N LYS A 132 -0.61 -13.36 12.85
CA LYS A 132 0.84 -13.29 13.09
C LYS A 132 1.35 -11.85 12.95
N GLY A 133 0.84 -11.06 12.00
CA GLY A 133 1.17 -9.64 11.86
C GLY A 133 0.77 -8.84 13.10
N GLN A 134 -0.45 -9.05 13.61
CA GLN A 134 -0.92 -8.44 14.84
C GLN A 134 -0.09 -8.88 16.06
N ALA A 135 0.27 -10.16 16.13
CA ALA A 135 1.12 -10.68 17.22
C ALA A 135 2.52 -10.05 17.20
N ALA A 136 3.10 -9.82 16.02
CA ALA A 136 4.37 -9.13 15.89
C ALA A 136 4.29 -7.68 16.41
N LEU A 137 3.24 -6.94 16.06
CA LEU A 137 3.01 -5.59 16.58
C LEU A 137 2.76 -5.58 18.10
N ALA A 138 2.11 -6.61 18.63
CA ALA A 138 1.90 -6.74 20.07
C ALA A 138 3.21 -6.87 20.87
N THR A 139 4.31 -7.38 20.27
CA THR A 139 5.64 -7.42 20.92
C THR A 139 6.23 -6.05 21.23
N VAL A 140 5.74 -5.02 20.56
CA VAL A 140 6.10 -3.62 20.79
C VAL A 140 4.99 -2.82 21.49
N GLY A 141 3.99 -3.51 22.04
CA GLY A 141 2.90 -2.92 22.81
C GLY A 141 1.75 -2.35 21.96
N LEU A 142 1.67 -2.72 20.67
CA LEU A 142 0.66 -2.18 19.77
C LEU A 142 -0.45 -3.19 19.45
N ARG A 143 -1.69 -2.69 19.43
CA ARG A 143 -2.86 -3.37 18.90
C ARG A 143 -3.51 -2.45 17.85
N THR A 144 -2.98 -2.48 16.64
CA THR A 144 -3.52 -1.63 15.58
C THR A 144 -4.91 -2.07 15.13
N ALA A 145 -5.75 -1.08 14.79
CA ALA A 145 -7.05 -1.30 14.16
C ALA A 145 -7.02 -1.12 12.63
N LEU A 146 -5.85 -0.80 12.05
CA LEU A 146 -5.68 -0.55 10.62
C LEU A 146 -4.95 -1.69 9.93
N TYR A 147 -5.42 -2.06 8.75
CA TYR A 147 -4.79 -3.06 7.90
C TYR A 147 -4.73 -2.59 6.44
N ARG A 148 -3.57 -2.69 5.83
CA ARG A 148 -3.44 -2.56 4.37
C ARG A 148 -3.01 -3.89 3.79
N PRO A 149 -3.75 -4.46 2.82
CA PRO A 149 -3.34 -5.72 2.22
C PRO A 149 -2.11 -5.51 1.30
N PRO A 150 -1.08 -6.37 1.39
CA PRO A 150 -0.02 -6.46 0.40
C PRO A 150 -0.56 -6.38 -1.04
N TRP A 151 0.16 -5.64 -1.91
CA TRP A 151 -0.24 -5.35 -3.31
C TRP A 151 -1.64 -4.74 -3.46
N LEU A 152 -2.26 -4.26 -2.38
CA LEU A 152 -3.68 -3.94 -2.31
C LEU A 152 -4.59 -5.12 -2.71
N LEU A 153 -4.10 -6.36 -2.60
CA LEU A 153 -4.80 -7.56 -3.02
C LEU A 153 -6.04 -7.81 -2.16
N ARG A 154 -7.18 -7.89 -2.81
CA ARG A 154 -8.49 -8.15 -2.22
C ARG A 154 -9.01 -9.47 -2.73
N THR A 155 -9.43 -10.32 -1.81
CA THR A 155 -10.17 -11.55 -2.09
C THR A 155 -11.50 -11.50 -1.36
N PRO A 156 -12.49 -12.34 -1.74
CA PRO A 156 -13.76 -12.42 -1.01
C PRO A 156 -13.60 -12.69 0.49
N ASP A 157 -12.51 -13.37 0.88
CA ASP A 157 -12.23 -13.71 2.28
C ASP A 157 -11.63 -12.56 3.09
N LEU A 158 -11.01 -11.56 2.45
CA LEU A 158 -10.24 -10.54 3.16
C LEU A 158 -11.11 -9.72 4.11
N ALA A 159 -12.20 -9.13 3.63
CA ALA A 159 -13.04 -8.29 4.47
C ALA A 159 -13.69 -9.05 5.64
N PRO A 160 -14.20 -10.29 5.49
CA PRO A 160 -14.62 -11.12 6.61
C PRO A 160 -13.52 -11.36 7.63
N VAL A 161 -12.32 -11.77 7.20
CA VAL A 161 -11.18 -12.02 8.09
C VAL A 161 -10.80 -10.77 8.87
N LEU A 162 -10.70 -9.60 8.21
CA LEU A 162 -10.36 -8.37 8.89
C LEU A 162 -11.40 -7.98 9.96
N ARG A 163 -12.69 -8.14 9.67
CA ARG A 163 -13.77 -7.89 10.66
C ARG A 163 -13.64 -8.79 11.89
N GLU A 164 -13.32 -10.07 11.72
CA GLU A 164 -13.10 -11.01 12.83
C GLU A 164 -11.94 -10.60 13.74
N HIS A 165 -10.98 -9.86 13.19
CA HIS A 165 -9.83 -9.35 13.92
C HIS A 165 -9.97 -7.89 14.36
N GLY A 166 -11.14 -7.24 14.16
CA GLY A 166 -11.37 -5.85 14.51
C GLY A 166 -10.56 -4.85 13.68
N LEU A 167 -10.23 -5.21 12.44
CA LEU A 167 -9.36 -4.42 11.55
C LEU A 167 -10.16 -3.68 10.47
N THR A 168 -9.83 -2.42 10.29
CA THR A 168 -10.31 -1.59 9.19
C THR A 168 -9.33 -1.68 8.01
N ALA A 169 -9.83 -2.09 6.84
CA ALA A 169 -9.04 -2.11 5.63
C ALA A 169 -8.78 -0.70 5.12
N VAL A 170 -7.55 -0.44 4.66
CA VAL A 170 -7.15 0.85 4.08
C VAL A 170 -6.50 0.62 2.72
N SER A 171 -6.93 1.37 1.72
CA SER A 171 -6.29 1.48 0.41
C SER A 171 -5.51 2.80 0.33
N GLY A 172 -5.23 3.27 -0.88
CA GLY A 172 -4.56 4.54 -1.15
C GLY A 172 -4.19 4.63 -2.62
N GLU A 173 -3.57 5.71 -3.02
CA GLU A 173 -3.11 5.94 -4.39
C GLU A 173 -1.58 5.81 -4.43
N PHE A 174 -1.06 4.91 -5.28
CA PHE A 174 0.39 4.75 -5.44
C PHE A 174 1.05 6.05 -5.90
N CYS A 175 2.14 6.40 -5.23
CA CYS A 175 2.96 7.56 -5.60
C CYS A 175 3.46 7.44 -7.05
N HIS A 176 3.98 6.27 -7.42
CA HIS A 176 4.41 5.96 -8.77
C HIS A 176 4.31 4.45 -9.01
N ALA A 177 3.85 4.03 -10.21
CA ALA A 177 3.65 2.61 -10.51
C ALA A 177 4.93 1.76 -10.42
N LEU A 178 6.10 2.38 -10.64
CA LEU A 178 7.41 1.72 -10.61
C LEU A 178 8.27 2.20 -9.42
N GLU A 179 7.67 2.76 -8.38
CA GLU A 179 8.42 3.31 -7.23
C GLU A 179 9.29 2.25 -6.55
N VAL A 180 8.81 0.99 -6.50
CA VAL A 180 9.56 -0.14 -5.95
C VAL A 180 10.92 -0.37 -6.65
N PHE A 181 11.07 0.04 -7.90
CA PHE A 181 12.33 -0.02 -8.67
C PHE A 181 13.19 1.23 -8.53
N GLN A 182 12.82 2.15 -7.65
CA GLN A 182 13.56 3.35 -7.30
C GLN A 182 13.92 4.23 -8.51
N PRO A 183 12.94 4.69 -9.32
CA PRO A 183 13.20 5.67 -10.36
C PRO A 183 13.68 7.00 -9.74
N ARG A 184 14.09 7.96 -10.57
CA ARG A 184 14.55 9.27 -10.07
C ARG A 184 13.48 9.90 -9.17
N PRO A 185 13.89 10.52 -8.04
CA PRO A 185 12.97 11.09 -7.06
C PRO A 185 11.99 12.11 -7.64
N GLU A 186 12.43 12.87 -8.63
CA GLU A 186 11.60 13.90 -9.28
C GLU A 186 10.40 13.26 -10.00
N LEU A 187 10.60 12.11 -10.66
CA LEU A 187 9.51 11.40 -11.36
C LEU A 187 8.46 10.86 -10.37
N ILE A 188 8.92 10.37 -9.21
CA ILE A 188 8.01 9.96 -8.13
C ILE A 188 7.22 11.17 -7.65
N ALA A 189 7.91 12.26 -7.36
CA ALA A 189 7.30 13.49 -6.84
C ALA A 189 6.30 14.10 -7.82
N GLU A 190 6.66 14.23 -9.10
CA GLU A 190 5.77 14.73 -10.15
C GLU A 190 4.46 13.94 -10.25
N ARG A 191 4.53 12.60 -10.15
CA ARG A 191 3.35 11.74 -10.19
C ARG A 191 2.43 11.96 -8.98
N VAL A 192 3.01 12.12 -7.80
CA VAL A 192 2.23 12.44 -6.59
C VAL A 192 1.56 13.80 -6.74
N LEU A 193 2.34 14.83 -7.10
CA LEU A 193 1.84 16.20 -7.20
C LEU A 193 0.75 16.35 -8.27
N ALA A 194 0.86 15.62 -9.38
CA ALA A 194 -0.16 15.61 -10.44
C ALA A 194 -1.50 14.99 -10.00
N LYS A 195 -1.49 14.13 -8.97
CA LYS A 195 -2.69 13.43 -8.48
C LYS A 195 -3.20 13.98 -7.15
N ALA A 196 -2.35 14.65 -6.39
CA ALA A 196 -2.67 15.13 -5.06
C ALA A 196 -3.90 16.04 -5.06
N ARG A 197 -4.86 15.73 -4.20
CA ARG A 197 -6.10 16.47 -4.01
C ARG A 197 -6.55 16.35 -2.55
N PRO A 198 -7.48 17.18 -2.08
CA PRO A 198 -8.05 17.05 -0.75
C PRO A 198 -8.46 15.62 -0.43
N GLY A 199 -7.97 15.09 0.68
CA GLY A 199 -8.26 13.75 1.16
C GLY A 199 -7.41 12.63 0.55
N SER A 200 -6.44 12.90 -0.34
CA SER A 200 -5.56 11.84 -0.91
C SER A 200 -4.82 11.09 0.18
N ILE A 201 -4.82 9.75 0.07
CA ILE A 201 -3.98 8.84 0.84
C ILE A 201 -2.90 8.34 -0.10
N VAL A 202 -1.67 8.82 0.06
CA VAL A 202 -0.55 8.54 -0.86
C VAL A 202 0.26 7.37 -0.33
N ILE A 203 0.48 6.36 -1.17
CA ILE A 203 1.27 5.17 -0.84
C ILE A 203 2.69 5.33 -1.37
N PHE A 204 3.65 5.34 -0.45
CA PHE A 204 5.07 5.12 -0.67
C PHE A 204 5.48 3.79 -0.04
N HIS A 205 6.72 3.36 -0.28
CA HIS A 205 7.28 2.19 0.38
C HIS A 205 8.60 2.57 1.06
N ASP A 206 8.69 2.37 2.36
CA ASP A 206 9.91 2.51 3.13
C ASP A 206 10.71 1.21 3.22
N GLY A 207 10.10 0.08 2.77
CA GLY A 207 10.70 -1.24 2.65
C GLY A 207 10.47 -1.89 1.29
N PHE A 208 10.74 -3.19 1.23
CA PHE A 208 10.40 -4.05 0.09
C PHE A 208 10.02 -5.43 0.62
N ASP A 209 8.76 -5.79 0.50
CA ASP A 209 8.20 -7.07 0.97
C ASP A 209 8.57 -7.43 2.42
N GLY A 210 8.84 -6.45 3.31
CA GLY A 210 9.35 -6.71 4.66
C GLY A 210 10.76 -7.32 4.71
N ARG A 211 11.50 -7.32 3.61
CA ARG A 211 12.87 -7.86 3.51
C ARG A 211 13.95 -6.80 3.61
N GLY A 212 13.58 -5.54 3.49
CA GLY A 212 14.48 -4.40 3.39
C GLY A 212 14.56 -3.88 1.95
N GLY A 213 15.72 -3.35 1.57
CA GLY A 213 15.97 -2.84 0.22
C GLY A 213 16.33 -1.35 0.19
N ASN A 214 16.92 -0.92 -0.93
CA ASN A 214 17.26 0.49 -1.12
C ASN A 214 15.99 1.32 -1.36
N ARG A 215 15.82 2.41 -0.59
CA ARG A 215 14.69 3.35 -0.68
C ARG A 215 15.15 4.81 -0.74
N ALA A 216 16.38 5.04 -1.16
CA ALA A 216 16.97 6.38 -1.22
C ALA A 216 16.17 7.33 -2.14
N SER A 217 15.69 6.84 -3.30
CA SER A 217 14.83 7.64 -4.18
C SER A 217 13.49 7.98 -3.53
N THR A 218 12.90 7.05 -2.79
CA THR A 218 11.67 7.31 -2.03
C THR A 218 11.89 8.37 -0.96
N VAL A 219 12.95 8.27 -0.16
CA VAL A 219 13.30 9.29 0.85
C VAL A 219 13.45 10.67 0.21
N ALA A 220 14.19 10.76 -0.90
CA ALA A 220 14.38 12.03 -1.62
C ALA A 220 13.05 12.56 -2.21
N ALA A 221 12.22 11.69 -2.78
CA ALA A 221 10.92 12.04 -3.33
C ALA A 221 9.96 12.59 -2.26
N VAL A 222 9.94 11.97 -1.07
CA VAL A 222 9.12 12.44 0.07
C VAL A 222 9.48 13.87 0.44
N ARG A 223 10.79 14.22 0.48
CA ARG A 223 11.26 15.59 0.75
C ARG A 223 10.73 16.59 -0.27
N ILE A 224 10.75 16.25 -1.55
CA ILE A 224 10.23 17.10 -2.65
C ILE A 224 8.71 17.24 -2.52
N VAL A 225 8.00 16.13 -2.34
CA VAL A 225 6.53 16.09 -2.25
C VAL A 225 6.04 16.92 -1.07
N VAL A 226 6.61 16.73 0.12
CA VAL A 226 6.23 17.49 1.31
C VAL A 226 6.42 18.99 1.08
N GLY A 227 7.61 19.42 0.66
CA GLY A 227 7.89 20.84 0.45
C GLY A 227 6.95 21.49 -0.58
N ARG A 228 6.61 20.78 -1.67
CA ARG A 228 5.69 21.29 -2.69
C ARG A 228 4.24 21.32 -2.22
N LEU A 229 3.79 20.33 -1.47
CA LEU A 229 2.44 20.29 -0.90
C LEU A 229 2.26 21.36 0.18
N GLU A 230 3.24 21.56 1.07
CA GLU A 230 3.24 22.68 2.03
C GLU A 230 3.12 24.04 1.32
N SER A 231 3.95 24.26 0.28
CA SER A 231 3.91 25.50 -0.52
C SER A 231 2.56 25.69 -1.24
N ALA A 232 1.83 24.60 -1.54
CA ALA A 232 0.48 24.64 -2.09
C ALA A 232 -0.62 24.76 -1.02
N GLY A 233 -0.26 24.90 0.27
CA GLY A 233 -1.16 25.08 1.40
C GLY A 233 -1.81 23.79 1.88
N TYR A 234 -1.24 22.62 1.59
CA TYR A 234 -1.71 21.35 2.16
C TYR A 234 -1.15 21.14 3.57
N ARG A 235 -1.99 20.55 4.42
CA ARG A 235 -1.63 19.99 5.72
C ARG A 235 -1.56 18.47 5.62
N PHE A 236 -0.93 17.84 6.60
CA PHE A 236 -0.78 16.39 6.67
C PHE A 236 -1.55 15.82 7.86
N ALA A 237 -2.14 14.64 7.67
CA ALA A 237 -2.84 13.89 8.70
C ALA A 237 -2.46 12.42 8.61
N THR A 238 -2.64 11.68 9.69
CA THR A 238 -2.59 10.22 9.67
C THR A 238 -3.85 9.64 9.03
N VAL A 239 -3.82 8.37 8.63
CA VAL A 239 -4.97 7.72 7.97
C VAL A 239 -6.18 7.64 8.89
N ASP A 240 -5.97 7.32 10.16
CA ASP A 240 -7.04 7.25 11.17
C ASP A 240 -7.73 8.60 11.34
N GLU A 241 -6.96 9.69 11.45
CA GLU A 241 -7.49 11.07 11.48
C GLU A 241 -8.25 11.41 10.19
N MET A 242 -7.67 11.07 9.03
CA MET A 242 -8.26 11.33 7.71
C MET A 242 -9.60 10.62 7.50
N LEU A 243 -9.72 9.41 8.01
CA LEU A 243 -10.90 8.56 7.83
C LEU A 243 -11.88 8.62 9.01
N GLY A 244 -11.49 9.23 10.14
CA GLY A 244 -12.29 9.27 11.37
C GLY A 244 -12.50 7.88 11.97
N VAL A 245 -11.48 7.01 11.95
CA VAL A 245 -11.52 5.65 12.47
C VAL A 245 -10.48 5.45 13.58
N PRO A 246 -10.64 4.48 14.49
CA PRO A 246 -9.61 4.19 15.48
C PRO A 246 -8.30 3.74 14.82
N ALA A 247 -7.16 4.25 15.32
CA ALA A 247 -5.84 3.75 14.95
C ALA A 247 -5.50 2.44 15.68
N TYR A 248 -5.95 2.35 16.94
CA TYR A 248 -5.61 1.25 17.86
C TYR A 248 -6.86 0.72 18.55
N ALA A 249 -6.83 -0.57 18.96
CA ALA A 249 -7.89 -1.27 19.70
C ALA A 249 -7.64 -1.21 21.21
#